data_c621b2cd1163635e6f8240306ab2e2b4
#
_entry.id   c621b2cd1163635e6f8240306ab2e2b4
#
_cell.length_a   1.000
_cell.length_b   1.000
_cell.length_c   1.000
_cell.angle_alpha   90.00
_cell.angle_beta   90.00
_cell.angle_gamma   90.00
#
_symmetry.space_group_name_H-M   'P 1'
#
loop_
_entity.id
_entity.type
_entity.pdbx_description
1 polymer ?
#
loop_
_entity_poly.entity_id
_entity_poly.type
_entity_poly.pdbx_seq_one_letter_code
_entity_poly.pdbx_strand_id
1 'polypeptide(L)'
;MAKNVIITGTSSGIGYELVKIFATKGHNVIALSRNILPINDLKLSNVYSISFDINNNSDHKVLIKYISNNWEHVDILINNAGVLINKPFSMTTTEDFNKVYSTNVFGVAAIINNILPFTKKGSHVVNISSVGGVQGSIKFSGLSAYSSSKGALITLTELLAEEYKNSGIIFNVLALGAVQT
;
A
#
# COMPACT_ATOMS: atom_id res chain seq x y z
N MET A 1 0.17 -13.80 19.26
CA MET A 1 0.84 -14.57 18.19
C MET A 1 1.47 -13.60 17.20
N ALA A 2 2.64 -13.94 16.63
CA ALA A 2 3.25 -13.18 15.56
C ALA A 2 2.34 -13.19 14.32
N LYS A 3 2.29 -12.06 13.60
CA LYS A 3 1.52 -11.90 12.36
C LYS A 3 2.47 -11.74 11.17
N ASN A 4 2.03 -12.14 10.00
CA ASN A 4 2.71 -11.96 8.73
C ASN A 4 2.17 -10.69 8.06
N VAL A 5 3.01 -9.65 7.96
CA VAL A 5 2.64 -8.30 7.54
C VAL A 5 3.39 -7.91 6.28
N ILE A 6 2.69 -7.43 5.27
CA ILE A 6 3.27 -6.86 4.05
C ILE A 6 3.02 -5.36 4.05
N ILE A 7 4.06 -4.56 3.79
CA ILE A 7 3.97 -3.10 3.74
C ILE A 7 4.63 -2.60 2.45
N THR A 8 3.92 -1.78 1.68
CA THR A 8 4.46 -1.14 0.47
C THR A 8 4.94 0.28 0.75
N GLY A 9 5.97 0.76 0.03
CA GLY A 9 6.49 2.13 0.18
C GLY A 9 7.29 2.33 1.47
N THR A 10 8.21 1.42 1.77
CA THR A 10 8.90 1.34 3.06
C THR A 10 10.25 2.05 3.11
N SER A 11 10.67 2.75 2.04
CA SER A 11 11.99 3.41 2.01
C SER A 11 12.09 4.65 2.90
N SER A 12 10.96 5.26 3.28
CA SER A 12 10.90 6.48 4.11
C SER A 12 9.50 6.67 4.70
N GLY A 13 9.34 7.68 5.55
CA GLY A 13 8.06 8.17 6.05
C GLY A 13 7.23 7.11 6.77
N ILE A 14 5.92 7.13 6.56
CA ILE A 14 4.95 6.26 7.25
C ILE A 14 5.31 4.78 7.07
N GLY A 15 5.63 4.34 5.85
CA GLY A 15 5.96 2.93 5.59
C GLY A 15 7.20 2.46 6.34
N TYR A 16 8.23 3.28 6.42
CA TYR A 16 9.45 3.00 7.18
C TYR A 16 9.15 2.85 8.68
N GLU A 17 8.40 3.78 9.26
CA GLU A 17 8.04 3.72 10.69
C GLU A 17 7.11 2.54 11.01
N LEU A 18 6.19 2.20 10.10
CA LEU A 18 5.35 1.01 10.27
C LEU A 18 6.18 -0.28 10.31
N VAL A 19 7.21 -0.42 9.45
CA VAL A 19 8.11 -1.58 9.50
C VAL A 19 8.75 -1.71 10.89
N LYS A 20 9.28 -0.63 11.43
CA LYS A 20 9.88 -0.61 12.77
C LYS A 20 8.89 -1.02 13.85
N ILE A 21 7.68 -0.45 13.83
CA ILE A 21 6.64 -0.72 14.81
C ILE A 21 6.22 -2.20 14.78
N PHE A 22 5.93 -2.75 13.61
CA PHE A 22 5.50 -4.14 13.49
C PHE A 22 6.63 -5.10 13.87
N ALA A 23 7.85 -4.85 13.43
CA ALA A 23 9.00 -5.67 13.76
C ALA A 23 9.30 -5.66 15.28
N THR A 24 9.27 -4.50 15.93
CA THR A 24 9.48 -4.36 17.37
C THR A 24 8.40 -5.10 18.19
N LYS A 25 7.18 -5.19 17.65
CA LYS A 25 6.10 -5.97 18.26
C LYS A 25 6.21 -7.50 18.01
N GLY A 26 7.29 -7.95 17.37
CA GLY A 26 7.55 -9.37 17.11
C GLY A 26 6.77 -9.95 15.92
N HIS A 27 6.29 -9.13 14.99
CA HIS A 27 5.64 -9.59 13.76
C HIS A 27 6.67 -9.85 12.66
N ASN A 28 6.39 -10.79 11.76
CA ASN A 28 7.19 -11.00 10.55
C ASN A 28 6.78 -9.95 9.50
N VAL A 29 7.72 -9.21 8.94
CA VAL A 29 7.43 -8.13 8.00
C VAL A 29 8.11 -8.37 6.66
N ILE A 30 7.34 -8.31 5.56
CA ILE A 30 7.87 -8.10 4.22
C ILE A 30 7.77 -6.61 3.91
N ALA A 31 8.92 -5.97 3.74
CA ALA A 31 9.04 -4.55 3.42
C ALA A 31 9.31 -4.37 1.92
N LEU A 32 8.36 -3.72 1.22
CA LEU A 32 8.37 -3.55 -0.23
C LEU A 32 8.68 -2.10 -0.60
N SER A 33 9.78 -1.87 -1.31
CA SER A 33 10.12 -0.56 -1.88
C SER A 33 11.19 -0.68 -2.95
N ARG A 34 11.28 0.29 -3.86
CA ARG A 34 12.34 0.32 -4.88
C ARG A 34 13.73 0.47 -4.29
N ASN A 35 13.86 1.24 -3.19
CA ASN A 35 15.10 1.36 -2.43
C ASN A 35 14.95 0.63 -1.09
N ILE A 36 15.63 -0.50 -0.94
CA ILE A 36 15.57 -1.34 0.26
C ILE A 36 16.64 -1.01 1.30
N LEU A 37 17.63 -0.17 0.98
CA LEU A 37 18.77 0.13 1.86
C LEU A 37 18.33 0.66 3.24
N PRO A 38 17.40 1.63 3.35
CA PRO A 38 16.99 2.16 4.65
C PRO A 38 16.45 1.09 5.61
N ILE A 39 15.74 0.09 5.06
CA ILE A 39 15.20 -1.01 5.88
C ILE A 39 16.30 -2.03 6.23
N ASN A 40 17.18 -2.35 5.29
CA ASN A 40 18.28 -3.29 5.52
C ASN A 40 19.24 -2.78 6.60
N ASP A 41 19.48 -1.47 6.67
CA ASP A 41 20.34 -0.82 7.66
C ASP A 41 19.79 -0.96 9.09
N LEU A 42 18.48 -1.22 9.27
CA LEU A 42 17.88 -1.50 10.57
C LEU A 42 18.31 -2.85 11.17
N LYS A 43 18.79 -3.79 10.36
CA LYS A 43 19.27 -5.12 10.75
C LYS A 43 18.27 -5.91 11.61
N LEU A 44 16.97 -5.79 11.30
CA LEU A 44 15.90 -6.46 12.02
C LEU A 44 15.72 -7.89 11.49
N SER A 45 15.88 -8.90 12.36
CA SER A 45 15.88 -10.33 11.97
C SER A 45 14.54 -10.86 11.48
N ASN A 46 13.44 -10.19 11.86
CA ASN A 46 12.05 -10.53 11.48
C ASN A 46 11.53 -9.65 10.33
N VAL A 47 12.42 -8.94 9.62
CA VAL A 47 12.07 -8.11 8.45
C VAL A 47 12.79 -8.65 7.22
N TYR A 48 12.05 -8.86 6.15
CA TYR A 48 12.57 -9.21 4.84
C TYR A 48 12.26 -8.12 3.82
N SER A 49 13.30 -7.53 3.25
CA SER A 49 13.16 -6.46 2.25
C SER A 49 13.18 -7.02 0.84
N ILE A 50 12.23 -6.60 0.01
CA ILE A 50 12.21 -6.94 -1.42
C ILE A 50 12.25 -5.64 -2.23
N SER A 51 13.20 -5.53 -3.17
CA SER A 51 13.16 -4.48 -4.18
C SER A 51 11.92 -4.67 -5.04
N PHE A 52 11.00 -3.68 -5.00
CA PHE A 52 9.66 -3.85 -5.52
C PHE A 52 9.13 -2.55 -6.12
N ASP A 53 8.82 -2.59 -7.42
CA ASP A 53 8.00 -1.59 -8.07
C ASP A 53 6.57 -2.14 -8.22
N ILE A 54 5.62 -1.46 -7.60
CA ILE A 54 4.21 -1.88 -7.60
C ILE A 54 3.60 -1.96 -9.02
N ASN A 55 4.23 -1.32 -9.99
CA ASN A 55 3.82 -1.34 -11.40
C ASN A 55 4.51 -2.45 -12.22
N ASN A 56 5.43 -3.20 -11.63
CA ASN A 56 6.21 -4.21 -12.33
C ASN A 56 5.72 -5.64 -12.01
N ASN A 57 5.12 -6.31 -13.00
CA ASN A 57 4.58 -7.66 -12.85
C ASN A 57 5.65 -8.71 -12.45
N SER A 58 6.92 -8.54 -12.83
CA SER A 58 7.98 -9.47 -12.40
C SER A 58 8.25 -9.37 -10.90
N ASP A 59 8.15 -8.18 -10.31
CA ASP A 59 8.35 -7.98 -8.88
C ASP A 59 7.21 -8.62 -8.07
N HIS A 60 5.97 -8.56 -8.60
CA HIS A 60 4.84 -9.28 -8.01
C HIS A 60 5.09 -10.80 -7.98
N LYS A 61 5.67 -11.39 -9.04
CA LYS A 61 6.01 -12.82 -9.06
C LYS A 61 7.07 -13.19 -8.01
N VAL A 62 8.06 -12.32 -7.80
CA VAL A 62 9.07 -12.50 -6.74
C VAL A 62 8.41 -12.50 -5.36
N LEU A 63 7.51 -11.54 -5.09
CA LEU A 63 6.75 -11.48 -3.84
C LEU A 63 5.92 -12.74 -3.61
N ILE A 64 5.13 -13.17 -4.60
CA ILE A 64 4.29 -14.37 -4.53
C ILE A 64 5.15 -15.61 -4.24
N LYS A 65 6.27 -15.77 -4.95
CA LYS A 65 7.20 -16.89 -4.72
C LYS A 65 7.76 -16.89 -3.30
N TYR A 66 8.11 -15.71 -2.77
CA TYR A 66 8.59 -15.62 -1.39
C TYR A 66 7.52 -16.02 -0.38
N ILE A 67 6.30 -15.52 -0.52
CA ILE A 67 5.17 -15.86 0.35
C ILE A 67 4.91 -17.36 0.30
N SER A 68 4.77 -17.94 -0.88
CA SER A 68 4.49 -19.39 -1.05
C SER A 68 5.53 -20.31 -0.42
N ASN A 69 6.79 -19.87 -0.34
CA ASN A 69 7.89 -20.66 0.20
C ASN A 69 8.09 -20.49 1.71
N ASN A 70 7.65 -19.36 2.29
CA ASN A 70 8.03 -18.99 3.65
C ASN A 70 6.84 -18.74 4.57
N TRP A 71 5.65 -18.43 4.03
CA TRP A 71 4.47 -18.10 4.82
C TRP A 71 3.28 -18.97 4.44
N GLU A 72 2.55 -19.46 5.42
CA GLU A 72 1.29 -20.17 5.20
C GLU A 72 0.17 -19.21 4.76
N HIS A 73 0.17 -17.99 5.30
CA HIS A 73 -0.82 -16.95 5.00
C HIS A 73 -0.29 -15.56 5.29
N VAL A 74 -0.99 -14.56 4.77
CA VAL A 74 -0.80 -13.13 5.06
C VAL A 74 -1.89 -12.64 6.00
N ASP A 75 -1.49 -12.10 7.15
CA ASP A 75 -2.45 -11.54 8.11
C ASP A 75 -2.79 -10.08 7.80
N ILE A 76 -1.80 -9.27 7.34
CA ILE A 76 -1.99 -7.85 7.12
C ILE A 76 -1.27 -7.43 5.83
N LEU A 77 -1.98 -6.74 4.94
CA LEU A 77 -1.41 -6.01 3.81
C LEU A 77 -1.65 -4.51 4.00
N ILE A 78 -0.58 -3.70 4.02
CA ILE A 78 -0.67 -2.25 4.11
C ILE A 78 -0.17 -1.63 2.80
N ASN A 79 -1.09 -1.08 2.02
CA ASN A 79 -0.82 -0.36 0.79
C ASN A 79 -0.55 1.11 1.10
N ASN A 80 0.73 1.41 1.37
CA ASN A 80 1.19 2.76 1.70
C ASN A 80 1.96 3.42 0.54
N ALA A 81 2.50 2.65 -0.41
CA ALA A 81 3.16 3.23 -1.58
C ALA A 81 2.25 4.22 -2.32
N GLY A 82 2.81 5.35 -2.70
CA GLY A 82 2.05 6.36 -3.43
C GLY A 82 2.94 7.38 -4.12
N VAL A 83 2.40 8.00 -5.16
CA VAL A 83 3.02 9.08 -5.92
C VAL A 83 2.11 10.30 -5.85
N LEU A 84 2.72 11.46 -5.61
CA LEU A 84 2.06 12.75 -5.61
C LEU A 84 2.70 13.62 -6.69
N ILE A 85 1.87 14.24 -7.54
CA ILE A 85 2.26 15.29 -8.47
C ILE A 85 1.47 16.54 -8.09
N ASN A 86 2.19 17.64 -7.85
CA ASN A 86 1.60 18.94 -7.55
C ASN A 86 1.86 19.88 -8.72
N LYS A 87 0.83 20.16 -9.52
CA LYS A 87 0.83 21.05 -10.67
C LYS A 87 -0.53 21.73 -10.82
N PRO A 88 -0.62 22.99 -11.30
CA PRO A 88 -1.89 23.57 -11.74
C PRO A 88 -2.58 22.64 -12.75
N PHE A 89 -3.90 22.52 -12.68
CA PHE A 89 -4.65 21.60 -13.58
C PHE A 89 -4.39 21.88 -15.05
N SER A 90 -4.28 23.16 -15.43
CA SER A 90 -3.96 23.58 -16.81
C SER A 90 -2.60 23.09 -17.33
N MET A 91 -1.70 22.65 -16.43
CA MET A 91 -0.38 22.10 -16.76
C MET A 91 -0.28 20.59 -16.50
N THR A 92 -1.31 19.98 -15.93
CA THR A 92 -1.33 18.54 -15.63
C THR A 92 -1.65 17.76 -16.90
N THR A 93 -0.77 16.85 -17.29
CA THR A 93 -0.90 16.06 -18.51
C THR A 93 -1.56 14.71 -18.26
N THR A 94 -1.96 14.01 -19.33
CA THR A 94 -2.44 12.63 -19.26
C THR A 94 -1.37 11.69 -18.67
N GLU A 95 -0.09 11.94 -18.98
CA GLU A 95 1.04 11.17 -18.46
C GLU A 95 1.18 11.35 -16.94
N ASP A 96 0.95 12.56 -16.42
CA ASP A 96 0.92 12.82 -14.97
C ASP A 96 -0.20 12.01 -14.30
N PHE A 97 -1.41 12.00 -14.88
CA PHE A 97 -2.51 11.18 -14.42
C PHE A 97 -2.17 9.69 -14.47
N ASN A 98 -1.66 9.20 -15.59
CA ASN A 98 -1.28 7.80 -15.75
C ASN A 98 -0.24 7.39 -14.70
N LYS A 99 0.79 8.19 -14.45
CA LYS A 99 1.82 7.93 -13.45
C LYS A 99 1.23 7.82 -12.05
N VAL A 100 0.33 8.74 -11.68
CA VAL A 100 -0.29 8.76 -10.36
C VAL A 100 -1.25 7.58 -10.20
N TYR A 101 -2.14 7.35 -11.18
CA TYR A 101 -3.12 6.27 -11.11
C TYR A 101 -2.48 4.89 -11.19
N SER A 102 -1.42 4.71 -12.00
CA SER A 102 -0.68 3.44 -12.06
C SER A 102 -0.20 3.02 -10.68
N THR A 103 0.38 3.92 -9.91
CA THR A 103 0.88 3.59 -8.56
C THR A 103 -0.23 3.54 -7.52
N ASN A 104 -1.08 4.59 -7.47
CA ASN A 104 -2.00 4.79 -6.34
C ASN A 104 -3.27 3.94 -6.44
N VAL A 105 -3.62 3.46 -7.63
CA VAL A 105 -4.86 2.70 -7.88
C VAL A 105 -4.55 1.35 -8.50
N PHE A 106 -3.97 1.31 -9.71
CA PHE A 106 -3.81 0.05 -10.45
C PHE A 106 -2.81 -0.88 -9.78
N GLY A 107 -1.66 -0.36 -9.33
CA GLY A 107 -0.68 -1.14 -8.58
C GLY A 107 -1.24 -1.66 -7.26
N VAL A 108 -2.03 -0.83 -6.55
CA VAL A 108 -2.72 -1.28 -5.32
C VAL A 108 -3.73 -2.38 -5.62
N ALA A 109 -4.53 -2.25 -6.67
CA ALA A 109 -5.46 -3.30 -7.07
C ALA A 109 -4.73 -4.60 -7.44
N ALA A 110 -3.62 -4.48 -8.19
CA ALA A 110 -2.80 -5.63 -8.60
C ALA A 110 -2.20 -6.37 -7.39
N ILE A 111 -1.62 -5.67 -6.42
CA ILE A 111 -1.05 -6.33 -5.25
C ILE A 111 -2.13 -6.97 -4.37
N ILE A 112 -3.28 -6.31 -4.18
CA ILE A 112 -4.42 -6.91 -3.46
C ILE A 112 -4.82 -8.22 -4.13
N ASN A 113 -5.06 -8.21 -5.45
CA ASN A 113 -5.47 -9.40 -6.20
C ASN A 113 -4.45 -10.55 -6.07
N ASN A 114 -3.17 -10.24 -6.14
CA ASN A 114 -2.09 -11.22 -5.98
C ASN A 114 -1.98 -11.79 -4.56
N ILE A 115 -2.37 -11.03 -3.53
CA ILE A 115 -2.28 -11.46 -2.12
C ILE A 115 -3.55 -12.17 -1.64
N LEU A 116 -4.70 -11.92 -2.26
CA LEU A 116 -5.97 -12.56 -1.89
C LEU A 116 -5.89 -14.09 -1.71
N PRO A 117 -5.22 -14.86 -2.58
CA PRO A 117 -5.10 -16.33 -2.40
C PRO A 117 -4.35 -16.75 -1.13
N PHE A 118 -3.59 -15.85 -0.52
CA PHE A 118 -2.84 -16.08 0.73
C PHE A 118 -3.53 -15.52 1.96
N THR A 119 -4.72 -14.96 1.82
CA THR A 119 -5.49 -14.42 2.96
C THR A 119 -6.35 -15.49 3.59
N LYS A 120 -6.77 -15.24 4.82
CA LYS A 120 -7.71 -16.09 5.59
C LYS A 120 -8.73 -15.23 6.32
N LYS A 121 -9.72 -15.84 6.91
CA LYS A 121 -10.65 -15.15 7.83
C LYS A 121 -9.85 -14.40 8.91
N GLY A 122 -10.11 -13.10 9.06
CA GLY A 122 -9.43 -12.20 9.97
C GLY A 122 -8.17 -11.55 9.37
N SER A 123 -7.83 -11.79 8.10
CA SER A 123 -6.81 -10.99 7.40
C SER A 123 -7.31 -9.56 7.16
N HIS A 124 -6.40 -8.59 7.23
CA HIS A 124 -6.68 -7.17 7.03
C HIS A 124 -5.94 -6.62 5.81
N VAL A 125 -6.66 -5.93 4.95
CA VAL A 125 -6.09 -5.07 3.89
C VAL A 125 -6.35 -3.62 4.27
N VAL A 126 -5.29 -2.83 4.39
CA VAL A 126 -5.36 -1.41 4.76
C VAL A 126 -4.77 -0.57 3.63
N ASN A 127 -5.59 0.29 3.05
CA ASN A 127 -5.17 1.22 2.00
C ASN A 127 -4.95 2.62 2.57
N ILE A 128 -3.78 3.21 2.34
CA ILE A 128 -3.47 4.57 2.78
C ILE A 128 -3.93 5.55 1.70
N SER A 129 -5.00 6.27 2.02
CA SER A 129 -5.57 7.33 1.21
C SER A 129 -5.21 8.71 1.79
N SER A 130 -5.95 9.74 1.41
CA SER A 130 -5.77 11.12 1.82
C SER A 130 -7.13 11.79 2.03
N VAL A 131 -7.21 12.74 2.95
CA VAL A 131 -8.38 13.61 3.10
C VAL A 131 -8.74 14.32 1.80
N GLY A 132 -7.76 14.61 0.93
CA GLY A 132 -8.01 15.17 -0.40
C GLY A 132 -8.85 14.28 -1.31
N GLY A 133 -8.91 12.95 -1.07
CA GLY A 133 -9.76 12.00 -1.77
C GLY A 133 -11.18 11.88 -1.20
N VAL A 134 -11.41 12.34 0.02
CA VAL A 134 -12.74 12.23 0.67
C VAL A 134 -13.72 13.20 0.03
N GLN A 135 -14.90 12.73 -0.36
CA GLN A 135 -15.96 13.59 -0.89
C GLN A 135 -16.38 14.64 0.14
N GLY A 136 -16.56 15.88 -0.29
CA GLY A 136 -16.95 16.99 0.60
C GLY A 136 -15.82 17.56 1.46
N SER A 137 -14.62 16.98 1.47
CA SER A 137 -13.46 17.55 2.17
C SER A 137 -12.90 18.79 1.47
N ILE A 138 -12.13 19.59 2.20
CA ILE A 138 -11.35 20.70 1.63
C ILE A 138 -10.38 20.14 0.57
N LYS A 139 -10.37 20.75 -0.61
CA LYS A 139 -9.47 20.40 -1.71
C LYS A 139 -8.29 21.36 -1.79
N PHE A 140 -7.14 20.81 -2.18
CA PHE A 140 -5.91 21.59 -2.34
C PHE A 140 -5.60 21.77 -3.82
N SER A 141 -5.35 23.02 -4.21
CA SER A 141 -4.95 23.35 -5.58
C SER A 141 -3.69 22.58 -5.99
N GLY A 142 -3.60 22.18 -7.26
CA GLY A 142 -2.45 21.48 -7.80
C GLY A 142 -2.45 19.95 -7.57
N LEU A 143 -3.40 19.40 -6.85
CA LEU A 143 -3.46 17.97 -6.50
C LEU A 143 -4.54 17.19 -7.27
N SER A 144 -4.91 17.63 -8.48
CA SER A 144 -6.01 17.03 -9.24
C SER A 144 -5.83 15.53 -9.47
N ALA A 145 -4.70 15.09 -10.03
CA ALA A 145 -4.41 13.68 -10.28
C ALA A 145 -4.27 12.90 -8.95
N TYR A 146 -3.58 13.47 -7.96
CA TYR A 146 -3.37 12.81 -6.67
C TYR A 146 -4.68 12.63 -5.91
N SER A 147 -5.43 13.70 -5.67
CA SER A 147 -6.66 13.65 -4.88
C SER A 147 -7.73 12.77 -5.54
N SER A 148 -7.87 12.82 -6.87
CA SER A 148 -8.79 11.94 -7.58
C SER A 148 -8.38 10.46 -7.49
N SER A 149 -7.08 10.14 -7.57
CA SER A 149 -6.60 8.77 -7.37
C SER A 149 -6.86 8.26 -5.95
N LYS A 150 -6.73 9.13 -4.94
CA LYS A 150 -7.02 8.77 -3.54
C LYS A 150 -8.51 8.61 -3.28
N GLY A 151 -9.38 9.34 -4.00
CA GLY A 151 -10.83 9.11 -4.04
C GLY A 151 -11.20 7.77 -4.68
N ALA A 152 -10.57 7.45 -5.81
CA ALA A 152 -10.75 6.14 -6.46
C ALA A 152 -10.34 4.98 -5.55
N LEU A 153 -9.25 5.15 -4.77
CA LEU A 153 -8.81 4.14 -3.82
C LEU A 153 -9.80 3.95 -2.65
N ILE A 154 -10.46 5.01 -2.18
CA ILE A 154 -11.53 4.92 -1.18
C ILE A 154 -12.66 4.06 -1.73
N THR A 155 -13.20 4.42 -2.89
CA THR A 155 -14.31 3.68 -3.53
C THR A 155 -13.95 2.21 -3.79
N LEU A 156 -12.72 1.94 -4.30
CA LEU A 156 -12.24 0.57 -4.48
C LEU A 156 -12.25 -0.22 -3.17
N THR A 157 -11.80 0.41 -2.07
CA THR A 157 -11.76 -0.27 -0.76
C THR A 157 -13.16 -0.60 -0.25
N GLU A 158 -14.13 0.31 -0.42
CA GLU A 158 -15.54 0.10 -0.05
C GLU A 158 -16.16 -1.04 -0.85
N LEU A 159 -15.92 -1.10 -2.17
CA LEU A 159 -16.38 -2.18 -3.03
C LEU A 159 -15.78 -3.53 -2.62
N LEU A 160 -14.48 -3.59 -2.34
CA LEU A 160 -13.84 -4.82 -1.89
C LEU A 160 -14.35 -5.26 -0.51
N ALA A 161 -14.62 -4.32 0.40
CA ALA A 161 -15.22 -4.63 1.70
C ALA A 161 -16.60 -5.29 1.54
N GLU A 162 -17.44 -4.82 0.61
CA GLU A 162 -18.73 -5.43 0.31
C GLU A 162 -18.58 -6.80 -0.39
N GLU A 163 -17.71 -6.89 -1.39
CA GLU A 163 -17.50 -8.13 -2.16
C GLU A 163 -16.99 -9.28 -1.28
N TYR A 164 -16.08 -8.98 -0.33
CA TYR A 164 -15.46 -9.98 0.55
C TYR A 164 -16.05 -10.07 1.94
N LYS A 165 -17.20 -9.42 2.21
CA LYS A 165 -17.83 -9.40 3.55
C LYS A 165 -18.08 -10.80 4.16
N ASN A 166 -18.40 -11.78 3.33
CA ASN A 166 -18.68 -13.15 3.77
C ASN A 166 -17.42 -14.01 3.90
N SER A 167 -16.27 -13.57 3.36
CA SER A 167 -14.99 -14.29 3.48
C SER A 167 -14.33 -14.08 4.85
N GLY A 168 -14.72 -13.00 5.55
CA GLY A 168 -14.10 -12.56 6.80
C GLY A 168 -12.76 -11.85 6.61
N ILE A 169 -12.39 -11.49 5.38
CA ILE A 169 -11.29 -10.56 5.08
C ILE A 169 -11.79 -9.13 5.32
N ILE A 170 -10.99 -8.31 5.98
CA ILE A 170 -11.37 -6.96 6.40
C ILE A 170 -10.63 -5.95 5.53
N PHE A 171 -11.36 -5.08 4.85
CA PHE A 171 -10.81 -3.99 4.06
C PHE A 171 -11.06 -2.66 4.76
N ASN A 172 -10.00 -1.86 4.93
CA ASN A 172 -10.09 -0.53 5.51
C ASN A 172 -9.29 0.47 4.68
N VAL A 173 -9.74 1.72 4.69
CA VAL A 173 -9.01 2.85 4.11
C VAL A 173 -8.77 3.91 5.17
N LEU A 174 -7.54 4.41 5.26
CA LEU A 174 -7.16 5.49 6.15
C LEU A 174 -6.93 6.76 5.32
N ALA A 175 -7.84 7.72 5.41
CA ALA A 175 -7.74 9.02 4.74
C ALA A 175 -6.94 9.99 5.62
N LEU A 176 -5.63 10.00 5.45
CA LEU A 176 -4.73 10.80 6.27
C LEU A 176 -4.75 12.28 5.87
N GLY A 177 -4.62 13.16 6.85
CA GLY A 177 -4.30 14.57 6.65
C GLY A 177 -2.84 14.79 6.28
N ALA A 178 -2.35 16.02 6.42
CA ALA A 178 -0.92 16.30 6.27
C ALA A 178 -0.14 15.63 7.40
N VAL A 179 0.84 14.80 7.02
CA VAL A 179 1.73 14.11 7.95
C VAL A 179 3.15 14.58 7.67
N GLN A 180 3.84 15.04 8.72
CA GLN A 180 5.24 15.36 8.63
C GLN A 180 6.03 14.05 8.63
N THR A 181 6.79 13.80 7.54
CA THR A 181 7.60 12.60 7.34
C THR A 181 9.05 12.94 7.04
#